data_252d5b3b9a708b41a8e0acbec5f1441a
#
_entry.id   252d5b3b9a708b41a8e0acbec5f1441a
#
_cell.length_a   1.000
_cell.length_b   1.000
_cell.length_c   1.000
_cell.angle_alpha   90.00
_cell.angle_beta   90.00
_cell.angle_gamma   90.00
#
_symmetry.space_group_name_H-M   'P 1'
#
loop_
_entity.id
_entity.type
_entity.pdbx_description
1 polymer ?
#
loop_
_entity_poly.entity_id
_entity_poly.type
_entity_poly.pdbx_seq_one_letter_code
_entity_poly.pdbx_strand_id
1 'polypeptide(L)'
;DKNGKGGVFNFVTKRGLCEDRAKISWTQVETGSAVTWKYPSCILKGDYSIGEFYSVAVTNNMQQADTGTKMIHIGRNTTSRIVSKGISAGRGQNTYRGLVKVREGALNARNYSQCDSLLMGDRCGAHTYPYFEINCPDAQVEHEATTSKIEEDLLYYCQQRGLPTEEA
;
A
#
# COMPACT_ATOMS: atom_id res chain seq x y z
N ASP A 1 15.81 10.67 -7.97
CA ASP A 1 17.28 10.57 -7.91
C ASP A 1 17.81 9.72 -9.04
N LYS A 2 18.27 10.37 -10.14
CA LYS A 2 18.78 9.64 -11.32
C LYS A 2 20.16 9.01 -11.09
N ASN A 3 20.94 9.57 -10.19
CA ASN A 3 22.36 9.22 -10.03
C ASN A 3 22.71 8.67 -8.65
N GLY A 4 21.75 8.42 -7.78
CA GLY A 4 21.97 8.01 -6.40
C GLY A 4 22.56 9.09 -5.49
N LYS A 5 22.50 10.36 -5.93
CA LYS A 5 23.09 11.49 -5.21
C LYS A 5 22.14 12.17 -4.21
N GLY A 6 20.97 11.56 -3.99
CA GLY A 6 19.92 12.14 -3.17
C GLY A 6 18.92 12.96 -3.96
N GLY A 7 18.11 13.74 -3.28
CA GLY A 7 17.03 14.53 -3.86
C GLY A 7 16.05 14.93 -2.78
N VAL A 8 14.75 14.88 -3.09
CA VAL A 8 13.70 15.18 -2.12
C VAL A 8 13.51 14.00 -1.17
N PHE A 9 13.46 14.29 0.12
CA PHE A 9 13.12 13.33 1.18
C PHE A 9 11.73 13.67 1.72
N ASN A 10 10.81 12.71 1.63
CA ASN A 10 9.41 12.89 1.99
C ASN A 10 9.05 12.00 3.19
N PHE A 11 9.07 12.57 4.40
CA PHE A 11 8.72 11.87 5.64
C PHE A 11 7.40 12.40 6.18
N VAL A 12 6.36 11.58 6.15
CA VAL A 12 5.00 12.00 6.52
C VAL A 12 4.31 10.97 7.40
N THR A 13 3.74 11.45 8.50
CA THR A 13 2.79 10.71 9.32
C THR A 13 1.48 11.48 9.42
N LYS A 14 0.36 10.81 9.14
CA LYS A 14 -0.99 11.35 9.32
C LYS A 14 -1.76 10.42 10.25
N ARG A 15 -2.63 10.98 11.08
CA ARG A 15 -3.48 10.20 11.97
C ARG A 15 -4.91 10.71 11.90
N GLY A 16 -5.85 9.80 11.67
CA GLY A 16 -7.27 10.06 11.67
C GLY A 16 -7.95 9.30 12.78
N LEU A 17 -8.89 9.97 13.47
CA LEU A 17 -9.77 9.38 14.47
C LEU A 17 -11.19 9.41 13.92
N CYS A 18 -11.81 8.24 13.82
CA CYS A 18 -13.21 8.10 13.41
C CYS A 18 -14.09 7.86 14.62
N GLU A 19 -14.99 8.78 14.87
CA GLU A 19 -16.08 8.62 15.81
C GLU A 19 -17.24 7.81 15.19
N ASP A 20 -18.38 7.70 15.88
CA ASP A 20 -19.50 6.88 15.42
C ASP A 20 -19.93 7.23 13.99
N ARG A 21 -20.02 6.21 13.13
CA ARG A 21 -20.41 6.30 11.72
C ARG A 21 -19.54 7.23 10.86
N ALA A 22 -18.42 7.69 11.40
CA ALA A 22 -17.50 8.53 10.64
C ALA A 22 -16.70 7.69 9.61
N LYS A 23 -16.34 8.32 8.50
CA LYS A 23 -15.52 7.73 7.48
C LYS A 23 -14.27 8.58 7.19
N ILE A 24 -13.12 7.94 7.15
CA ILE A 24 -11.88 8.55 6.64
C ILE A 24 -11.39 7.72 5.46
N SER A 25 -11.11 8.38 4.35
CA SER A 25 -10.46 7.78 3.19
C SER A 25 -9.16 8.52 2.90
N TRP A 26 -8.04 7.79 2.97
CA TRP A 26 -6.74 8.27 2.58
C TRP A 26 -6.44 7.82 1.16
N THR A 27 -6.29 8.75 0.25
CA THR A 27 -5.78 8.48 -1.11
C THR A 27 -4.43 9.14 -1.27
N GLN A 28 -3.44 8.39 -1.75
CA GLN A 28 -2.10 8.92 -1.96
C GLN A 28 -1.46 8.36 -3.23
N VAL A 29 -0.67 9.21 -3.86
CA VAL A 29 0.24 8.85 -4.96
C VAL A 29 1.63 9.33 -4.57
N GLU A 30 2.59 8.41 -4.56
CA GLU A 30 3.96 8.68 -4.18
C GLU A 30 4.87 8.46 -5.38
N THR A 31 5.51 9.53 -5.82
CA THR A 31 6.47 9.51 -6.93
C THR A 31 7.48 10.64 -6.82
N GLY A 32 8.64 10.49 -7.44
CA GLY A 32 9.63 11.55 -7.63
C GLY A 32 10.59 11.80 -6.48
N SER A 33 10.27 11.43 -5.24
CA SER A 33 11.18 11.58 -4.10
C SER A 33 12.31 10.55 -4.14
N ALA A 34 13.50 10.93 -3.70
CA ALA A 34 14.61 9.99 -3.53
C ALA A 34 14.27 8.93 -2.45
N VAL A 35 13.68 9.39 -1.36
CA VAL A 35 13.16 8.54 -0.30
C VAL A 35 11.78 9.05 0.12
N THR A 36 10.80 8.15 0.13
CA THR A 36 9.49 8.38 0.73
C THR A 36 9.30 7.46 1.91
N TRP A 37 8.88 8.02 3.04
CA TRP A 37 8.46 7.28 4.22
C TRP A 37 7.15 7.84 4.74
N LYS A 38 6.03 7.18 4.41
CA LYS A 38 4.69 7.76 4.62
C LYS A 38 3.69 6.74 5.14
N TYR A 39 3.16 7.02 6.32
CA TYR A 39 2.26 6.14 7.05
C TYR A 39 1.03 6.87 7.61
N PRO A 40 -0.01 7.08 6.81
CA PRO A 40 -1.30 7.50 7.34
C PRO A 40 -1.92 6.38 8.18
N SER A 41 -2.71 6.74 9.18
CA SER A 41 -3.41 5.79 10.03
C SER A 41 -4.85 6.21 10.28
N CYS A 42 -5.73 5.20 10.51
CA CYS A 42 -7.10 5.40 10.96
C CYS A 42 -7.31 4.66 12.28
N ILE A 43 -7.82 5.37 13.27
CA ILE A 43 -8.30 4.81 14.53
C ILE A 43 -9.82 4.79 14.44
N LEU A 44 -10.41 3.62 14.29
CA LEU A 44 -11.84 3.38 14.18
C LEU A 44 -12.40 3.21 15.59
N LYS A 45 -12.57 4.35 16.29
CA LYS A 45 -12.94 4.41 17.70
C LYS A 45 -14.43 4.23 17.89
N GLY A 46 -15.23 4.88 17.06
CA GLY A 46 -16.67 4.84 17.15
C GLY A 46 -17.29 3.64 16.43
N ASP A 47 -18.49 3.27 16.82
CA ASP A 47 -19.25 2.20 16.19
C ASP A 47 -19.61 2.52 14.74
N TYR A 48 -19.60 1.51 13.86
CA TYR A 48 -19.89 1.65 12.43
C TYR A 48 -18.94 2.60 11.69
N SER A 49 -17.78 2.90 12.24
CA SER A 49 -16.80 3.75 11.56
C SER A 49 -16.05 3.01 10.43
N ILE A 50 -15.62 3.77 9.43
CA ILE A 50 -15.02 3.24 8.20
C ILE A 50 -13.66 3.90 7.95
N GLY A 51 -12.64 3.09 7.70
CA GLY A 51 -11.32 3.53 7.31
C GLY A 51 -10.93 2.99 5.93
N GLU A 52 -10.53 3.85 5.02
CA GLU A 52 -10.06 3.43 3.70
C GLU A 52 -8.65 3.97 3.43
N PHE A 53 -7.86 3.17 2.76
CA PHE A 53 -6.54 3.54 2.30
C PHE A 53 -6.33 3.05 0.88
N TYR A 54 -6.08 4.00 -0.03
CA TYR A 54 -5.74 3.76 -1.42
C TYR A 54 -4.39 4.38 -1.71
N SER A 55 -3.44 3.58 -2.16
CA SER A 55 -2.07 4.03 -2.39
C SER A 55 -1.54 3.52 -3.72
N VAL A 56 -0.86 4.41 -4.44
CA VAL A 56 -0.02 4.06 -5.58
C VAL A 56 1.38 4.62 -5.32
N ALA A 57 2.39 3.75 -5.35
CA ALA A 57 3.79 4.15 -5.22
C ALA A 57 4.55 3.77 -6.50
N VAL A 58 5.16 4.75 -7.14
CA VAL A 58 5.95 4.55 -8.37
C VAL A 58 7.40 4.95 -8.09
N THR A 59 8.30 3.97 -8.20
CA THR A 59 9.74 4.19 -8.01
C THR A 59 10.51 3.84 -9.28
N ASN A 60 11.49 4.66 -9.60
CA ASN A 60 12.41 4.45 -10.71
C ASN A 60 13.84 4.85 -10.30
N ASN A 61 14.82 4.54 -11.12
CA ASN A 61 16.23 4.82 -10.86
C ASN A 61 16.69 4.22 -9.52
N MET A 62 17.02 5.06 -8.53
CA MET A 62 17.44 4.64 -7.18
C MET A 62 16.46 5.12 -6.09
N GLN A 63 15.22 5.43 -6.48
CA GLN A 63 14.20 5.87 -5.54
C GLN A 63 13.78 4.73 -4.60
N GLN A 64 13.44 5.10 -3.38
CA GLN A 64 12.95 4.19 -2.35
C GLN A 64 11.64 4.73 -1.79
N ALA A 65 10.59 3.92 -1.83
CA ALA A 65 9.32 4.26 -1.19
C ALA A 65 8.98 3.19 -0.16
N ASP A 66 8.95 3.58 1.10
CA ASP A 66 8.46 2.76 2.20
C ASP A 66 7.15 3.38 2.70
N THR A 67 6.04 2.79 2.28
CA THR A 67 4.70 3.31 2.49
C THR A 67 3.82 2.28 3.18
N GLY A 68 2.71 2.73 3.70
CA GLY A 68 1.76 1.81 4.31
C GLY A 68 0.72 2.53 5.16
N THR A 69 0.00 1.75 5.93
CA THR A 69 -1.06 2.30 6.78
C THR A 69 -1.26 1.48 8.05
N LYS A 70 -1.95 2.08 9.01
CA LYS A 70 -2.40 1.40 10.23
C LYS A 70 -3.91 1.57 10.36
N MET A 71 -4.64 0.46 10.44
CA MET A 71 -6.06 0.42 10.70
C MET A 71 -6.28 -0.21 12.08
N ILE A 72 -6.80 0.59 13.03
CA ILE A 72 -6.98 0.17 14.42
C ILE A 72 -8.47 0.17 14.73
N HIS A 73 -9.05 -1.01 14.87
CA HIS A 73 -10.45 -1.21 15.19
C HIS A 73 -10.65 -1.26 16.70
N ILE A 74 -11.48 -0.35 17.22
CA ILE A 74 -11.85 -0.22 18.64
C ILE A 74 -13.36 -0.35 18.82
N GLY A 75 -14.13 0.37 18.00
CA GLY A 75 -15.60 0.32 17.98
C GLY A 75 -16.12 -0.97 17.36
N ARG A 76 -17.42 -1.18 17.51
CA ARG A 76 -18.14 -2.36 16.96
C ARG A 76 -18.57 -2.10 15.52
N ASN A 77 -18.71 -3.18 14.73
CA ASN A 77 -19.17 -3.13 13.34
C ASN A 77 -18.31 -2.19 12.47
N THR A 78 -17.05 -2.07 12.78
CA THR A 78 -16.11 -1.21 12.07
C THR A 78 -15.57 -1.89 10.82
N THR A 79 -15.34 -1.12 9.77
CA THR A 79 -14.84 -1.66 8.49
C THR A 79 -13.59 -0.91 8.04
N SER A 80 -12.59 -1.65 7.57
CA SER A 80 -11.45 -1.05 6.90
C SER A 80 -11.14 -1.72 5.56
N ARG A 81 -10.67 -0.91 4.61
CA ARG A 81 -10.22 -1.36 3.30
C ARG A 81 -8.86 -0.76 2.97
N ILE A 82 -7.95 -1.62 2.56
CA ILE A 82 -6.60 -1.24 2.16
C ILE A 82 -6.36 -1.73 0.73
N VAL A 83 -6.00 -0.83 -0.17
CA VAL A 83 -5.55 -1.16 -1.52
C VAL A 83 -4.25 -0.42 -1.77
N SER A 84 -3.15 -1.17 -1.89
CA SER A 84 -1.83 -0.62 -2.14
C SER A 84 -1.26 -1.19 -3.42
N LYS A 85 -0.87 -0.31 -4.34
CA LYS A 85 -0.27 -0.71 -5.60
C LYS A 85 1.13 -0.10 -5.72
N GLY A 86 2.10 -0.92 -6.10
CA GLY A 86 3.50 -0.51 -6.28
C GLY A 86 3.98 -0.77 -7.69
N ILE A 87 4.69 0.18 -8.28
CA ILE A 87 5.43 -0.02 -9.53
C ILE A 87 6.88 0.31 -9.26
N SER A 88 7.76 -0.65 -9.51
CA SER A 88 9.21 -0.49 -9.35
C SER A 88 9.93 -0.69 -10.66
N ALA A 89 10.73 0.29 -11.07
CA ALA A 89 11.53 0.22 -12.28
C ALA A 89 13.01 0.56 -12.00
N GLY A 90 13.90 0.19 -12.89
CA GLY A 90 15.32 0.46 -12.79
C GLY A 90 16.00 -0.22 -11.60
N ARG A 91 16.31 0.55 -10.55
CA ARG A 91 16.79 0.10 -9.24
C ARG A 91 15.85 0.56 -8.11
N GLY A 92 14.65 1.01 -8.48
CA GLY A 92 13.64 1.47 -7.53
C GLY A 92 13.23 0.37 -6.57
N GLN A 93 12.92 0.75 -5.33
CA GLN A 93 12.49 -0.17 -4.28
C GLN A 93 11.19 0.32 -3.67
N ASN A 94 10.15 -0.48 -3.74
CA ASN A 94 8.89 -0.24 -3.07
C ASN A 94 8.73 -1.18 -1.88
N THR A 95 8.37 -0.62 -0.74
CA THR A 95 8.02 -1.37 0.45
C THR A 95 6.64 -0.95 0.91
N TYR A 96 5.77 -1.93 1.14
CA TYR A 96 4.51 -1.73 1.82
C TYR A 96 4.56 -2.33 3.22
N ARG A 97 4.14 -1.54 4.24
CA ARG A 97 3.97 -2.02 5.61
C ARG A 97 2.57 -1.72 6.09
N GLY A 98 1.81 -2.75 6.40
CA GLY A 98 0.45 -2.62 6.89
C GLY A 98 0.30 -3.14 8.32
N LEU A 99 -0.43 -2.41 9.16
CA LEU A 99 -0.89 -2.92 10.44
C LEU A 99 -2.42 -2.89 10.47
N VAL A 100 -3.02 -4.04 10.73
CA VAL A 100 -4.43 -4.13 11.09
C VAL A 100 -4.50 -4.65 12.52
N LYS A 101 -5.02 -3.82 13.41
CA LYS A 101 -5.20 -4.17 14.82
C LYS A 101 -6.67 -4.16 15.19
N VAL A 102 -7.17 -5.30 15.65
CA VAL A 102 -8.53 -5.44 16.16
C VAL A 102 -8.46 -5.64 17.67
N ARG A 103 -9.03 -4.68 18.42
CA ARG A 103 -9.02 -4.72 19.88
C ARG A 103 -10.07 -5.69 20.40
N GLU A 104 -9.85 -6.16 21.62
CA GLU A 104 -10.86 -6.86 22.40
C GLU A 104 -12.12 -6.00 22.51
N GLY A 105 -13.28 -6.55 22.18
CA GLY A 105 -14.56 -5.81 22.16
C GLY A 105 -14.90 -5.11 20.84
N ALA A 106 -14.01 -5.05 19.85
CA ALA A 106 -14.32 -4.58 18.51
C ALA A 106 -15.11 -5.64 17.70
N LEU A 107 -16.32 -5.96 18.18
CA LEU A 107 -17.16 -7.01 17.60
C LEU A 107 -17.55 -6.72 16.16
N ASN A 108 -17.62 -7.76 15.33
CA ASN A 108 -17.94 -7.66 13.90
C ASN A 108 -17.01 -6.73 13.10
N ALA A 109 -15.76 -6.57 13.52
CA ALA A 109 -14.78 -5.81 12.75
C ALA A 109 -14.45 -6.56 11.46
N ARG A 110 -14.35 -5.80 10.35
CA ARG A 110 -14.00 -6.34 9.03
C ARG A 110 -12.85 -5.58 8.41
N ASN A 111 -11.89 -6.30 7.86
CA ASN A 111 -10.80 -5.73 7.07
C ASN A 111 -10.64 -6.51 5.77
N TYR A 112 -10.43 -5.76 4.69
CA TYR A 112 -9.92 -6.28 3.42
C TYR A 112 -8.65 -5.52 3.04
N SER A 113 -7.57 -6.25 2.76
CA SER A 113 -6.28 -5.69 2.35
C SER A 113 -5.80 -6.33 1.06
N GLN A 114 -5.46 -5.51 0.07
CA GLN A 114 -4.89 -5.94 -1.21
C GLN A 114 -3.61 -5.17 -1.49
N CYS A 115 -2.53 -5.89 -1.80
CA CYS A 115 -1.22 -5.33 -2.09
C CYS A 115 -0.68 -5.91 -3.38
N ASP A 116 -0.67 -5.13 -4.46
CA ASP A 116 -0.17 -5.56 -5.77
C ASP A 116 1.10 -4.80 -6.14
N SER A 117 2.07 -5.50 -6.67
CA SER A 117 3.33 -4.92 -7.11
C SER A 117 3.70 -5.36 -8.51
N LEU A 118 4.11 -4.40 -9.33
CA LEU A 118 4.62 -4.62 -10.68
C LEU A 118 6.12 -4.29 -10.73
N LEU A 119 6.92 -5.23 -11.18
CA LEU A 119 8.36 -5.06 -11.36
C LEU A 119 8.69 -4.90 -12.85
N MET A 120 9.42 -3.83 -13.16
CA MET A 120 9.88 -3.48 -14.51
C MET A 120 11.41 -3.47 -14.56
N GLY A 121 12.00 -4.64 -14.77
CA GLY A 121 13.44 -4.84 -14.84
C GLY A 121 13.99 -5.77 -13.75
N ASP A 122 15.32 -6.00 -13.79
CA ASP A 122 15.97 -7.05 -12.99
C ASP A 122 16.55 -6.57 -11.66
N ARG A 123 16.66 -5.25 -11.45
CA ARG A 123 17.31 -4.66 -10.28
C ARG A 123 16.38 -3.89 -9.38
N CYS A 124 15.10 -3.80 -9.75
CA CYS A 124 14.07 -3.20 -8.90
C CYS A 124 13.50 -4.25 -7.94
N GLY A 125 12.83 -3.78 -6.89
CA GLY A 125 12.26 -4.67 -5.87
C GLY A 125 10.93 -4.18 -5.32
N ALA A 126 10.15 -5.15 -4.84
CA ALA A 126 8.94 -4.90 -4.07
C ALA A 126 8.95 -5.79 -2.82
N HIS A 127 8.58 -5.18 -1.69
CA HIS A 127 8.56 -5.85 -0.39
C HIS A 127 7.23 -5.56 0.31
N THR A 128 6.61 -6.61 0.85
CA THR A 128 5.34 -6.48 1.55
C THR A 128 5.45 -7.07 2.94
N TYR A 129 5.15 -6.25 3.95
CA TYR A 129 5.19 -6.61 5.37
C TYR A 129 3.83 -6.37 6.02
N PRO A 130 2.87 -7.27 5.85
CA PRO A 130 1.60 -7.20 6.55
C PRO A 130 1.79 -7.65 8.00
N TYR A 131 1.16 -6.93 8.93
CA TYR A 131 1.11 -7.31 10.33
C TYR A 131 -0.33 -7.25 10.84
N PHE A 132 -0.77 -8.33 11.47
CA PHE A 132 -2.13 -8.47 12.01
C PHE A 132 -2.08 -8.78 13.49
N GLU A 133 -2.81 -7.99 14.28
CA GLU A 133 -3.01 -8.20 15.70
C GLU A 133 -4.52 -8.28 15.96
N ILE A 134 -5.05 -9.52 16.04
CA ILE A 134 -6.49 -9.75 16.11
C ILE A 134 -6.81 -10.33 17.48
N ASN A 135 -7.43 -9.51 18.34
CA ASN A 135 -7.80 -9.86 19.70
C ASN A 135 -9.31 -10.04 19.87
N CYS A 136 -10.06 -10.14 18.78
CA CYS A 136 -11.51 -10.34 18.77
C CYS A 136 -11.86 -11.56 17.89
N PRO A 137 -12.51 -12.61 18.42
CA PRO A 137 -12.68 -13.88 17.72
C PRO A 137 -13.67 -13.84 16.55
N ASP A 138 -14.57 -12.87 16.51
CA ASP A 138 -15.55 -12.68 15.44
C ASP A 138 -15.10 -11.69 14.34
N ALA A 139 -13.85 -11.19 14.43
CA ALA A 139 -13.29 -10.34 13.40
C ALA A 139 -13.02 -11.12 12.11
N GLN A 140 -13.31 -10.49 10.98
CA GLN A 140 -13.03 -11.01 9.65
C GLN A 140 -11.91 -10.17 9.00
N VAL A 141 -10.75 -10.79 8.78
CA VAL A 141 -9.58 -10.12 8.21
C VAL A 141 -9.09 -10.91 7.01
N GLU A 142 -9.07 -10.26 5.85
CA GLU A 142 -8.64 -10.84 4.59
C GLU A 142 -7.42 -10.07 4.07
N HIS A 143 -6.44 -10.79 3.53
CA HIS A 143 -5.26 -10.20 2.92
C HIS A 143 -4.87 -10.96 1.65
N GLU A 144 -4.70 -10.19 0.57
CA GLU A 144 -4.20 -10.67 -0.71
C GLU A 144 -2.95 -9.87 -1.09
N ALA A 145 -1.94 -10.56 -1.60
CA ALA A 145 -0.74 -9.91 -2.10
C ALA A 145 -0.27 -10.58 -3.39
N THR A 146 0.00 -9.78 -4.41
CA THR A 146 0.54 -10.25 -5.68
C THR A 146 1.80 -9.47 -6.04
N THR A 147 2.76 -10.16 -6.64
CA THR A 147 3.92 -9.52 -7.25
C THR A 147 4.10 -10.11 -8.63
N SER A 148 4.06 -9.27 -9.65
CA SER A 148 4.27 -9.66 -11.02
C SER A 148 5.48 -8.94 -11.61
N LYS A 149 6.16 -9.62 -12.52
CA LYS A 149 7.23 -9.06 -13.34
C LYS A 149 6.77 -9.07 -14.78
N ILE A 150 7.04 -8.01 -15.53
CA ILE A 150 6.84 -8.03 -16.96
C ILE A 150 7.91 -8.94 -17.55
N GLU A 151 7.48 -10.04 -18.17
CA GLU A 151 8.36 -10.99 -18.85
C GLU A 151 8.79 -10.43 -20.21
N GLU A 152 10.07 -10.62 -20.56
CA GLU A 152 10.62 -10.15 -21.83
C GLU A 152 9.90 -10.77 -23.02
N ASP A 153 9.46 -12.01 -22.91
CA ASP A 153 8.70 -12.71 -23.95
C ASP A 153 7.36 -12.04 -24.24
N LEU A 154 6.69 -11.51 -23.21
CA LEU A 154 5.43 -10.79 -23.37
C LEU A 154 5.65 -9.44 -24.07
N LEU A 155 6.70 -8.71 -23.70
CA LEU A 155 7.10 -7.49 -24.38
C LEU A 155 7.46 -7.76 -25.83
N TYR A 156 8.24 -8.81 -26.11
CA TYR A 156 8.59 -9.22 -27.45
C TYR A 156 7.35 -9.57 -28.30
N TYR A 157 6.40 -10.28 -27.71
CA TYR A 157 5.11 -10.59 -28.37
C TYR A 157 4.32 -9.34 -28.74
N CYS A 158 4.28 -8.34 -27.87
CA CYS A 158 3.63 -7.05 -28.15
C CYS A 158 4.35 -6.29 -29.27
N GLN A 159 5.69 -6.26 -29.24
CA GLN A 159 6.50 -5.64 -30.28
C GLN A 159 6.31 -6.29 -31.66
N GLN A 160 6.21 -7.63 -31.71
CA GLN A 160 5.92 -8.36 -32.97
C GLN A 160 4.56 -7.97 -33.57
N ARG A 161 3.65 -7.45 -32.77
CA ARG A 161 2.35 -6.92 -33.20
C ARG A 161 2.34 -5.42 -33.47
N GLY A 162 3.50 -4.79 -33.48
CA GLY A 162 3.66 -3.38 -33.81
C GLY A 162 3.41 -2.42 -32.65
N LEU A 163 3.31 -2.91 -31.40
CA LEU A 163 3.25 -2.07 -30.23
C LEU A 163 4.67 -1.66 -29.82
N PRO A 164 4.99 -0.38 -29.71
CA PRO A 164 6.28 0.04 -29.17
C PRO A 164 6.37 -0.34 -27.67
N THR A 165 7.60 -0.49 -27.18
CA THR A 165 7.87 -0.92 -25.79
C THR A 165 7.20 -0.02 -24.74
N GLU A 166 6.96 1.25 -25.08
CA GLU A 166 6.34 2.25 -24.19
C GLU A 166 4.80 2.09 -24.10
N GLU A 167 4.18 1.39 -25.04
CA GLU A 167 2.75 1.15 -25.11
C GLU A 167 2.38 -0.31 -24.76
N ALA A 168 3.35 -1.18 -24.70
CA ALA A 168 3.21 -2.60 -24.36
C ALA A 168 3.29 -2.83 -22.85
#